data_62c0988aa10b5cd86aed4002c11926bf
#
_entry.id   62c0988aa10b5cd86aed4002c11926bf
#
_cell.length_a   1.000
_cell.length_b   1.000
_cell.length_c   1.000
_cell.angle_alpha   90.00
_cell.angle_beta   90.00
_cell.angle_gamma   90.00
#
_symmetry.space_group_name_H-M   'P 1'
#
loop_
_entity.id
_entity.type
_entity.pdbx_description
1 polymer ?
#
loop_
_entity_poly.entity_id
_entity_poly.type
_entity_poly.pdbx_seq_one_letter_code
_entity_poly.pdbx_strand_id
1 'polypeptide(L)'
;MRYWVWLSGLLLLSACGSAGSGSSATLILNNPTWDRVNVEAVVTKSPDCDKREAYVSTQEFVMSKNRTQRIEAPNAENICWRHDRNPNNPVAGAWSGWSRVTLFPGQRAETDL
;
A
#
# COMPACT_ATOMS: atom_id res chain seq x y z
N MET A 1 -23.93 31.97 -10.81
CA MET A 1 -23.70 31.74 -10.64
C MET A 1 -23.25 31.53 -10.30
N ARG A 2 -22.94 31.25 -10.38
CA ARG A 2 -22.40 30.79 -9.99
C ARG A 2 -21.67 30.46 -9.70
N TYR A 3 -21.26 30.25 -9.78
CA TYR A 3 -20.49 29.61 -9.37
C TYR A 3 -19.80 29.43 -9.16
N TRP A 4 -19.81 29.47 -9.22
CA TRP A 4 -19.12 28.92 -8.95
C TRP A 4 -18.42 28.74 -8.64
N VAL A 5 -18.32 28.72 -8.60
CA VAL A 5 -17.71 28.21 -8.16
C VAL A 5 -17.15 27.93 -8.01
N TRP A 6 -17.29 27.83 -8.17
CA TRP A 6 -16.67 27.20 -7.97
C TRP A 6 -15.95 26.96 -7.65
N LEU A 7 -15.77 26.80 -7.62
CA LEU A 7 -15.16 26.20 -7.23
C LEU A 7 -14.55 25.94 -7.03
N SER A 8 -14.62 25.97 -7.12
CA SER A 8 -14.06 25.41 -6.83
C SER A 8 -13.44 25.05 -6.52
N GLY A 9 -13.32 24.90 -6.49
CA GLY A 9 -12.69 24.23 -6.04
C GLY A 9 -12.01 24.00 -5.79
N LEU A 10 -11.85 23.88 -5.76
CA LEU A 10 -11.25 23.31 -5.44
C LEU A 10 -10.66 23.00 -5.22
N LEU A 11 -10.54 22.91 -5.23
CA LEU A 11 -9.99 22.28 -4.94
C LEU A 11 -9.36 22.02 -4.77
N LEU A 12 -9.19 21.96 -4.74
CA LEU A 12 -8.61 21.39 -4.51
C LEU A 12 -8.03 21.15 -4.32
N LEU A 13 -7.76 21.11 -4.25
CA LEU A 13 -7.19 20.64 -4.03
C LEU A 13 -6.66 20.43 -3.86
N SER A 14 -6.61 20.40 -3.84
CA SER A 14 -6.09 19.99 -3.70
C SER A 14 -5.51 19.75 -3.60
N ALA A 15 -5.44 19.83 -3.56
CA ALA A 15 -4.86 19.47 -3.48
C ALA A 15 -4.31 19.39 -3.33
N CYS A 16 -4.17 19.48 -3.20
CA CYS A 16 -3.66 19.29 -3.08
C CYS A 16 -3.08 19.11 -2.63
N GLY A 17 -2.95 19.11 -2.39
CA GLY A 17 -2.29 18.76 -2.06
C GLY A 17 -1.68 18.71 -1.70
N SER A 18 -1.48 18.71 -1.64
CA SER A 18 -0.89 18.61 -1.44
C SER A 18 -0.30 18.57 -1.18
N ALA A 19 -0.30 18.68 -1.10
CA ALA A 19 0.21 18.71 -1.05
C ALA A 19 0.94 18.54 -0.65
N GLY A 20 0.91 18.89 -0.68
CA GLY A 20 2.01 19.00 -0.45
C GLY A 20 2.73 18.26 0.15
N SER A 21 2.76 18.65 0.98
CA SER A 21 3.49 17.67 1.43
C SER A 21 2.99 16.37 0.97
N GLY A 22 2.07 16.38 0.21
CA GLY A 22 1.51 15.17 -0.26
C GLY A 22 2.44 14.33 -1.07
N SER A 23 3.63 14.19 -0.61
CA SER A 23 4.60 13.38 -1.29
C SER A 23 4.45 11.89 -0.98
N SER A 24 3.61 11.49 -0.04
CA SER A 24 3.46 10.06 0.23
C SER A 24 2.80 9.35 -0.94
N ALA A 25 3.25 8.13 -1.19
CA ALA A 25 2.64 7.22 -2.15
C ALA A 25 1.76 6.24 -1.40
N THR A 26 0.73 5.71 -2.07
CA THR A 26 -0.24 4.83 -1.43
C THR A 26 -0.43 3.57 -2.26
N LEU A 27 -0.33 2.42 -1.62
CA LEU A 27 -0.71 1.14 -2.20
C LEU A 27 -1.96 0.64 -1.50
N ILE A 28 -2.95 0.23 -2.30
CA ILE A 28 -4.17 -0.40 -1.78
C ILE A 28 -4.10 -1.89 -2.13
N LEU A 29 -4.12 -2.73 -1.10
CA LEU A 29 -4.20 -4.18 -1.27
C LEU A 29 -5.62 -4.65 -1.05
N ASN A 30 -6.09 -5.55 -1.91
CA ASN A 30 -7.42 -6.14 -1.83
C ASN A 30 -7.30 -7.64 -1.59
N ASN A 31 -8.22 -8.19 -0.82
CA ASN A 31 -8.33 -9.63 -0.64
C ASN A 31 -9.68 -10.12 -1.19
N PRO A 32 -9.77 -10.45 -2.49
CA PRO A 32 -11.03 -10.95 -3.04
C PRO A 32 -11.20 -12.46 -2.91
N THR A 33 -10.21 -13.18 -2.40
CA THR A 33 -10.13 -14.63 -2.57
C THR A 33 -10.32 -15.42 -1.29
N TRP A 34 -9.62 -15.03 -0.20
CA TRP A 34 -9.55 -15.86 1.00
C TRP A 34 -10.40 -15.30 2.12
N ASP A 35 -11.07 -16.19 2.87
CA ASP A 35 -11.86 -15.77 4.01
C ASP A 35 -11.00 -15.00 5.01
N ARG A 36 -9.76 -15.41 5.15
CA ARG A 36 -8.81 -14.79 6.06
C ARG A 36 -7.39 -15.07 5.56
N VAL A 37 -6.55 -14.05 5.57
CA VAL A 37 -5.16 -14.18 5.16
C VAL A 37 -4.28 -13.27 5.99
N ASN A 38 -3.13 -13.78 6.43
CA ASN A 38 -2.11 -12.96 7.08
C ASN A 38 -1.23 -12.34 6.01
N VAL A 39 -0.90 -11.07 6.19
CA VAL A 39 -0.11 -10.31 5.23
C VAL A 39 1.02 -9.61 5.95
N GLU A 40 2.17 -9.59 5.33
CA GLU A 40 3.30 -8.77 5.77
C GLU A 40 3.62 -7.78 4.65
N ALA A 41 3.76 -6.50 5.01
CA ALA A 41 4.10 -5.47 4.06
C ALA A 41 5.26 -4.65 4.61
N VAL A 42 6.20 -4.31 3.73
CA VAL A 42 7.35 -3.49 4.09
C VAL A 42 7.49 -2.35 3.10
N VAL A 43 7.87 -1.19 3.61
CA VAL A 43 8.31 -0.07 2.79
C VAL A 43 9.82 -0.08 2.87
N THR A 44 10.50 -0.11 1.72
CA THR A 44 11.94 -0.31 1.68
C THR A 44 12.60 0.58 0.63
N LYS A 45 13.81 0.98 0.93
CA LYS A 45 14.61 1.79 0.00
C LYS A 45 15.26 0.94 -1.09
N SER A 46 15.30 -0.39 -0.89
CA SER A 46 15.91 -1.30 -1.83
C SER A 46 14.85 -1.98 -2.69
N PRO A 47 15.12 -2.23 -3.98
CA PRO A 47 14.25 -3.09 -4.77
C PRO A 47 14.34 -4.57 -4.37
N ASP A 48 15.30 -4.93 -3.52
CA ASP A 48 15.42 -6.27 -2.98
C ASP A 48 14.60 -6.37 -1.70
N CYS A 49 13.47 -7.05 -1.75
CA CYS A 49 12.54 -7.15 -0.62
C CYS A 49 13.12 -7.93 0.56
N ASP A 50 14.19 -8.67 0.36
CA ASP A 50 14.84 -9.42 1.45
C ASP A 50 15.92 -8.61 2.16
N LYS A 51 16.22 -7.40 1.69
CA LYS A 51 17.27 -6.58 2.26
C LYS A 51 16.75 -5.81 3.47
N ARG A 52 16.75 -6.46 4.62
CA ARG A 52 16.12 -5.93 5.84
C ARG A 52 16.71 -4.62 6.31
N GLU A 53 18.00 -4.40 6.11
CA GLU A 53 18.66 -3.16 6.53
C GLU A 53 18.15 -1.94 5.76
N ALA A 54 17.47 -2.14 4.64
CA ALA A 54 16.89 -1.05 3.87
C ALA A 54 15.42 -0.77 4.24
N TYR A 55 14.84 -1.52 5.15
CA TYR A 55 13.43 -1.34 5.52
C TYR A 55 13.22 -0.01 6.21
N VAL A 56 12.19 0.72 5.77
CA VAL A 56 11.75 1.95 6.41
C VAL A 56 10.66 1.64 7.43
N SER A 57 9.74 0.76 7.08
CA SER A 57 8.68 0.33 7.99
C SER A 57 8.22 -1.08 7.63
N THR A 58 7.69 -1.76 8.62
CA THR A 58 7.16 -3.11 8.48
C THR A 58 5.83 -3.17 9.20
N GLN A 59 4.85 -3.83 8.60
CA GLN A 59 3.59 -4.08 9.28
C GLN A 59 3.06 -5.47 8.93
N GLU A 60 2.41 -6.09 9.91
CA GLU A 60 1.70 -7.35 9.72
C GLU A 60 0.26 -7.15 10.07
N PHE A 61 -0.64 -7.72 9.28
CA PHE A 61 -2.06 -7.56 9.51
C PHE A 61 -2.81 -8.75 8.91
N VAL A 62 -4.07 -8.87 9.32
CA VAL A 62 -4.96 -9.91 8.83
C VAL A 62 -6.03 -9.26 7.97
N MET A 63 -6.30 -9.84 6.82
CA MET A 63 -7.35 -9.34 5.92
C MET A 63 -8.44 -10.38 5.79
N SER A 64 -9.68 -9.96 6.05
CA SER A 64 -10.87 -10.76 5.76
C SER A 64 -11.23 -10.61 4.29
N LYS A 65 -12.07 -11.51 3.80
CA LYS A 65 -12.48 -11.49 2.39
C LYS A 65 -13.17 -10.17 2.04
N ASN A 66 -12.85 -9.65 0.87
CA ASN A 66 -13.40 -8.40 0.32
C ASN A 66 -13.03 -7.15 1.12
N ARG A 67 -11.95 -7.24 1.91
CA ARG A 67 -11.42 -6.07 2.62
C ARG A 67 -10.23 -5.49 1.89
N THR A 68 -9.94 -4.24 2.19
CA THR A 68 -8.78 -3.53 1.63
C THR A 68 -7.89 -3.04 2.76
N GLN A 69 -6.60 -2.87 2.44
CA GLN A 69 -5.62 -2.34 3.38
C GLN A 69 -4.78 -1.29 2.64
N ARG A 70 -4.64 -0.11 3.25
CA ARG A 70 -3.78 0.94 2.73
C ARG A 70 -2.39 0.79 3.30
N ILE A 71 -1.40 0.97 2.45
CA ILE A 71 0.00 1.02 2.85
C ILE A 71 0.56 2.31 2.30
N GLU A 72 1.14 3.14 3.16
CA GLU A 72 1.67 4.43 2.75
C GLU A 72 3.18 4.46 2.86
N ALA A 73 3.81 4.96 1.83
CA ALA A 73 5.25 5.19 1.79
C ALA A 73 5.49 6.70 1.81
N PRO A 74 6.29 7.20 2.75
CA PRO A 74 6.46 8.66 2.90
C PRO A 74 7.19 9.32 1.73
N ASN A 75 7.94 8.55 0.96
CA ASN A 75 8.71 9.06 -0.18
C ASN A 75 8.55 8.13 -1.36
N ALA A 76 9.28 8.39 -2.44
CA ALA A 76 9.33 7.46 -3.57
C ALA A 76 10.13 6.23 -3.17
N GLU A 77 9.44 5.19 -2.77
CA GLU A 77 10.09 4.00 -2.25
C GLU A 77 9.42 2.75 -2.81
N ASN A 78 10.03 1.60 -2.54
CA ASN A 78 9.46 0.33 -2.90
C ASN A 78 8.54 -0.15 -1.80
N ILE A 79 7.43 -0.76 -2.18
CA ILE A 79 6.55 -1.44 -1.23
C ILE A 79 6.55 -2.91 -1.62
N CYS A 80 6.90 -3.77 -0.67
CA CYS A 80 6.90 -5.21 -0.84
C CYS A 80 5.83 -5.80 0.06
N TRP A 81 5.16 -6.84 -0.40
CA TRP A 81 4.19 -7.53 0.43
C TRP A 81 4.21 -9.01 0.10
N ARG A 82 3.78 -9.80 1.08
CA ARG A 82 3.60 -11.24 0.93
C ARG A 82 2.50 -11.69 1.87
N HIS A 83 1.97 -12.87 1.60
CA HIS A 83 0.88 -13.41 2.40
C HIS A 83 1.15 -14.86 2.74
N ASP A 84 0.27 -15.45 3.55
CA ASP A 84 0.36 -16.87 3.86
C ASP A 84 0.56 -17.69 2.59
N ARG A 85 1.49 -18.63 2.62
CA ARG A 85 1.69 -19.54 1.49
C ARG A 85 0.44 -20.34 1.26
N ASN A 86 -0.25 -20.74 2.33
CA ASN A 86 -1.49 -21.47 2.26
C ASN A 86 -2.49 -20.84 3.21
N PRO A 87 -3.29 -19.86 2.75
CA PRO A 87 -4.23 -19.17 3.64
C PRO A 87 -5.28 -20.08 4.28
N ASN A 88 -5.60 -21.21 3.67
CA ASN A 88 -6.56 -22.16 4.22
C ASN A 88 -5.97 -23.03 5.33
N ASN A 89 -4.66 -23.07 5.42
CA ASN A 89 -3.96 -23.82 6.47
C ASN A 89 -2.67 -23.06 6.82
N PRO A 90 -2.79 -21.89 7.46
CA PRO A 90 -1.64 -21.02 7.68
C PRO A 90 -0.65 -21.65 8.68
N VAL A 91 0.62 -21.52 8.35
CA VAL A 91 1.72 -21.92 9.20
C VAL A 91 2.60 -20.71 9.45
N ALA A 92 2.91 -20.43 10.71
CA ALA A 92 3.71 -19.28 11.07
C ALA A 92 5.05 -19.32 10.33
N GLY A 93 5.40 -18.22 9.69
CA GLY A 93 6.63 -18.10 8.93
C GLY A 93 6.60 -18.69 7.52
N ALA A 94 5.50 -19.33 7.15
CA ALA A 94 5.38 -19.88 5.79
C ALA A 94 4.71 -18.84 4.89
N TRP A 95 5.52 -18.03 4.25
CA TRP A 95 5.07 -16.91 3.41
C TRP A 95 5.14 -17.26 1.93
N SER A 96 4.29 -16.61 1.14
CA SER A 96 4.43 -16.60 -0.31
C SER A 96 5.71 -15.86 -0.71
N GLY A 97 6.04 -15.88 -1.98
CA GLY A 97 7.09 -15.01 -2.49
C GLY A 97 6.68 -13.54 -2.38
N TRP A 98 7.65 -12.66 -2.39
CA TRP A 98 7.40 -11.23 -2.35
C TRP A 98 6.80 -10.72 -3.66
N SER A 99 5.82 -9.83 -3.51
CA SER A 99 5.38 -8.94 -4.60
C SER A 99 5.92 -7.55 -4.30
N ARG A 100 6.12 -6.76 -5.35
CA ARG A 100 6.73 -5.44 -5.17
C ARG A 100 6.18 -4.45 -6.18
N VAL A 101 6.05 -3.20 -5.72
CA VAL A 101 5.77 -2.07 -6.60
C VAL A 101 6.69 -0.92 -6.20
N THR A 102 7.12 -0.15 -7.18
CA THR A 102 7.87 1.09 -6.94
C THR A 102 6.94 2.24 -7.24
N LEU A 103 6.69 3.09 -6.25
CA LEU A 103 5.79 4.23 -6.38
C LEU A 103 6.54 5.52 -6.21
N PHE A 104 6.12 6.54 -6.98
CA PHE A 104 6.65 7.89 -6.88
C PHE A 104 5.79 8.74 -5.94
N PRO A 105 6.30 9.87 -5.44
CA PRO A 105 5.54 10.72 -4.55
C PRO A 105 4.17 11.06 -5.14
N GLY A 106 3.12 10.91 -4.34
CA GLY A 106 1.76 11.20 -4.74
C GLY A 106 1.09 10.13 -5.58
N GLN A 107 1.80 9.10 -5.97
CA GLN A 107 1.25 8.03 -6.79
C GLN A 107 0.40 7.09 -5.94
N ARG A 108 -0.65 6.55 -6.57
CA ARG A 108 -1.53 5.57 -5.93
C ARG A 108 -1.66 4.37 -6.84
N ALA A 109 -1.51 3.19 -6.26
CA ALA A 109 -1.68 1.93 -6.96
C ALA A 109 -2.63 1.03 -6.18
N GLU A 110 -3.28 0.13 -6.87
CA GLU A 110 -4.22 -0.81 -6.27
C GLU A 110 -4.01 -2.18 -6.91
N THR A 111 -3.99 -3.22 -6.08
CA THR A 111 -3.79 -4.58 -6.58
C THR A 111 -4.43 -5.59 -5.63
N ASP A 112 -4.70 -6.78 -6.15
CA ASP A 112 -5.20 -7.89 -5.37
C ASP A 112 -4.04 -8.72 -4.84
N LEU A 113 -4.27 -9.36 -3.71
CA LEU A 113 -3.33 -10.34 -3.16
C LEU A 113 -3.25 -11.56 -4.05
#